data_265a48de2037e5d3a648ab45a20de776
#
_entry.id   265a48de2037e5d3a648ab45a20de776
#
_cell.length_a   1.000
_cell.length_b   1.000
_cell.length_c   1.000
_cell.angle_alpha   90.00
_cell.angle_beta   90.00
_cell.angle_gamma   90.00
#
_symmetry.space_group_name_H-M   'P 1'
#
loop_
_entity.id
_entity.type
_entity.pdbx_description
1 polymer ?
#
loop_
_entity_poly.entity_id
_entity_poly.type
_entity_poly.pdbx_seq_one_letter_code
_entity_poly.pdbx_strand_id
1 'polypeptide(L)'
;RNYAHLKTFLTEEYRRSDFSLPEINTAFLSKYEFYLRTHGCNHNTATKYMQGLHTIFINAIKDGLIVTDPFSSYDIKLEPVDRGYLTMSELQTIMNRKFSCERLTHVRDIFVFSCFTGLAYIDAKKLKKEEIQERFDGRPWIVTKRGKTGTDVKIPLLDVPLAILEKYKHTAESSKSSKPLLPVLSNQKMNAYLKEIGDLCGIEKNLTFHLARHTFATTITLTNGVPMETVSKMLGHTTLKTTQIYARVINEKTRNDMAALASKLGEIKM
;
A
#
# COMPACT_ATOMS: atom_id res chain seq x y z
N ARG A 1 -20.24 -6.33 -3.15
CA ARG A 1 -19.70 -7.70 -2.97
C ARG A 1 -20.19 -8.32 -1.66
N ASN A 2 -20.02 -7.68 -0.49
CA ASN A 2 -20.51 -8.23 0.79
C ASN A 2 -22.00 -8.57 0.72
N TYR A 3 -22.85 -7.63 0.26
CA TYR A 3 -24.29 -7.87 0.09
C TYR A 3 -24.58 -9.08 -0.82
N ALA A 4 -23.85 -9.26 -1.91
CA ALA A 4 -24.05 -10.41 -2.80
C ALA A 4 -23.76 -11.74 -2.09
N HIS A 5 -22.65 -11.84 -1.33
CA HIS A 5 -22.34 -13.02 -0.54
C HIS A 5 -23.42 -13.31 0.52
N LEU A 6 -23.87 -12.27 1.24
CA LEU A 6 -24.93 -12.43 2.25
C LEU A 6 -26.23 -12.92 1.62
N LYS A 7 -26.65 -12.31 0.51
CA LYS A 7 -27.86 -12.72 -0.22
C LYS A 7 -27.80 -14.21 -0.66
N THR A 8 -26.67 -14.61 -1.26
CA THR A 8 -26.48 -16.00 -1.70
C THR A 8 -26.49 -16.95 -0.50
N PHE A 9 -25.78 -16.61 0.59
CA PHE A 9 -25.79 -17.38 1.83
C PHE A 9 -27.20 -17.58 2.42
N LEU A 10 -28.01 -16.52 2.47
CA LEU A 10 -29.38 -16.60 2.96
C LEU A 10 -30.24 -17.55 2.10
N THR A 11 -30.06 -17.49 0.79
CA THR A 11 -30.80 -18.33 -0.15
C THR A 11 -30.38 -19.80 -0.06
N GLU A 12 -29.09 -20.09 0.02
CA GLU A 12 -28.53 -21.45 0.02
C GLU A 12 -28.76 -22.15 1.37
N GLU A 13 -28.45 -21.47 2.48
CA GLU A 13 -28.46 -22.07 3.81
C GLU A 13 -29.86 -22.05 4.49
N TYR A 14 -30.64 -21.00 4.18
CA TYR A 14 -31.93 -20.80 4.87
C TYR A 14 -33.14 -20.80 3.93
N ARG A 15 -32.93 -20.82 2.61
CA ARG A 15 -34.01 -20.71 1.61
C ARG A 15 -34.87 -19.44 1.79
N ARG A 16 -34.25 -18.36 2.26
CA ARG A 16 -34.90 -17.08 2.55
C ARG A 16 -34.19 -15.97 1.80
N SER A 17 -34.92 -14.93 1.43
CA SER A 17 -34.38 -13.74 0.77
C SER A 17 -33.94 -12.65 1.75
N ASP A 18 -34.46 -12.72 3.01
CA ASP A 18 -34.20 -11.71 4.03
C ASP A 18 -34.32 -12.30 5.43
N PHE A 19 -33.68 -11.61 6.40
CA PHE A 19 -33.72 -11.92 7.83
C PHE A 19 -33.95 -10.64 8.62
N SER A 20 -34.81 -10.73 9.66
CA SER A 20 -34.92 -9.61 10.59
C SER A 20 -33.65 -9.50 11.46
N LEU A 21 -33.26 -8.30 11.85
CA LEU A 21 -32.06 -8.10 12.67
C LEU A 21 -32.05 -8.91 13.97
N PRO A 22 -33.15 -9.04 14.71
CA PRO A 22 -33.21 -9.86 15.94
C PRO A 22 -33.00 -11.36 15.72
N GLU A 23 -33.23 -11.89 14.52
CA GLU A 23 -32.98 -13.31 14.22
C GLU A 23 -31.51 -13.64 14.06
N ILE A 24 -30.66 -12.63 13.82
CA ILE A 24 -29.22 -12.79 13.60
C ILE A 24 -28.51 -12.90 14.94
N ASN A 25 -28.05 -14.08 15.25
CA ASN A 25 -27.33 -14.41 16.48
C ASN A 25 -25.90 -14.87 16.19
N THR A 26 -25.13 -15.17 17.23
CA THR A 26 -23.72 -15.62 17.10
C THR A 26 -23.59 -16.90 16.26
N ALA A 27 -24.57 -17.83 16.31
CA ALA A 27 -24.55 -19.04 15.50
C ALA A 27 -24.69 -18.69 13.98
N PHE A 28 -25.56 -17.75 13.65
CA PHE A 28 -25.67 -17.22 12.29
C PHE A 28 -24.34 -16.60 11.83
N LEU A 29 -23.70 -15.79 12.66
CA LEU A 29 -22.41 -15.15 12.33
C LEU A 29 -21.33 -16.18 12.04
N SER A 30 -21.22 -17.22 12.88
CA SER A 30 -20.25 -18.30 12.68
C SER A 30 -20.50 -19.07 11.37
N LYS A 31 -21.76 -19.38 11.05
CA LYS A 31 -22.13 -20.03 9.79
C LYS A 31 -21.82 -19.14 8.59
N TYR A 32 -22.10 -17.83 8.68
CA TYR A 32 -21.79 -16.90 7.59
C TYR A 32 -20.29 -16.72 7.37
N GLU A 33 -19.49 -16.65 8.43
CA GLU A 33 -18.02 -16.62 8.29
C GLU A 33 -17.50 -17.90 7.63
N PHE A 34 -17.98 -19.07 8.08
CA PHE A 34 -17.61 -20.35 7.48
C PHE A 34 -17.99 -20.40 5.99
N TYR A 35 -19.19 -19.97 5.65
CA TYR A 35 -19.64 -19.85 4.26
C TYR A 35 -18.72 -18.97 3.44
N LEU A 36 -18.35 -17.79 3.92
CA LEU A 36 -17.43 -16.89 3.23
C LEU A 36 -16.07 -17.55 2.95
N ARG A 37 -15.52 -18.27 3.93
CA ARG A 37 -14.24 -18.96 3.82
C ARG A 37 -14.26 -20.11 2.82
N THR A 38 -15.35 -20.84 2.75
CA THR A 38 -15.52 -21.97 1.81
C THR A 38 -15.89 -21.51 0.40
N HIS A 39 -16.37 -20.27 0.24
CA HIS A 39 -16.76 -19.65 -1.04
C HIS A 39 -15.76 -18.59 -1.55
N GLY A 40 -14.46 -18.88 -1.40
CA GLY A 40 -13.38 -18.13 -2.05
C GLY A 40 -12.90 -16.86 -1.33
N CYS A 41 -13.39 -16.60 -0.12
CA CYS A 41 -12.86 -15.52 0.70
C CYS A 41 -11.72 -16.03 1.59
N ASN A 42 -10.54 -15.41 1.49
CA ASN A 42 -9.51 -15.63 2.51
C ASN A 42 -9.94 -15.03 3.86
N HIS A 43 -9.23 -15.41 4.94
CA HIS A 43 -9.55 -14.97 6.32
C HIS A 43 -9.79 -13.46 6.41
N ASN A 44 -8.86 -12.63 5.94
CA ASN A 44 -8.97 -11.18 6.04
C ASN A 44 -10.12 -10.59 5.22
N THR A 45 -10.50 -11.23 4.11
CA THR A 45 -11.65 -10.80 3.30
C THR A 45 -12.96 -11.14 4.04
N ALA A 46 -13.08 -12.34 4.56
CA ALA A 46 -14.22 -12.76 5.39
C ALA A 46 -14.36 -11.84 6.61
N THR A 47 -13.25 -11.62 7.34
CA THR A 47 -13.21 -10.72 8.50
C THR A 47 -13.70 -9.30 8.16
N LYS A 48 -13.29 -8.74 7.02
CA LYS A 48 -13.78 -7.42 6.58
C LYS A 48 -15.26 -7.41 6.25
N TYR A 49 -15.79 -8.49 5.72
CA TYR A 49 -17.23 -8.60 5.48
C TYR A 49 -17.99 -8.71 6.80
N MET A 50 -17.45 -9.43 7.78
CA MET A 50 -18.00 -9.47 9.15
C MET A 50 -17.94 -8.09 9.83
N GLN A 51 -16.85 -7.33 9.70
CA GLN A 51 -16.76 -5.96 10.19
C GLN A 51 -17.82 -5.05 9.56
N GLY A 52 -18.04 -5.19 8.24
CA GLY A 52 -19.07 -4.45 7.53
C GLY A 52 -20.47 -4.79 8.03
N LEU A 53 -20.75 -6.05 8.32
CA LEU A 53 -22.02 -6.50 8.92
C LEU A 53 -22.15 -5.93 10.34
N HIS A 54 -21.12 -6.04 11.19
CA HIS A 54 -21.11 -5.48 12.53
C HIS A 54 -21.41 -3.97 12.55
N THR A 55 -20.89 -3.22 11.59
CA THR A 55 -21.20 -1.78 11.47
C THR A 55 -22.70 -1.51 11.30
N ILE A 56 -23.42 -2.38 10.59
CA ILE A 56 -24.89 -2.29 10.44
C ILE A 56 -25.58 -2.49 11.80
N PHE A 57 -25.14 -3.49 12.58
CA PHE A 57 -25.69 -3.75 13.92
C PHE A 57 -25.42 -2.61 14.89
N ILE A 58 -24.21 -2.05 14.89
CA ILE A 58 -23.86 -0.86 15.70
C ILE A 58 -24.80 0.30 15.37
N ASN A 59 -25.10 0.54 14.11
CA ASN A 59 -26.01 1.61 13.71
C ASN A 59 -27.47 1.29 14.13
N ALA A 60 -27.91 0.04 13.94
CA ALA A 60 -29.25 -0.40 14.35
C ALA A 60 -29.48 -0.28 15.87
N ILE A 61 -28.43 -0.52 16.68
CA ILE A 61 -28.48 -0.29 18.15
C ILE A 61 -28.60 1.21 18.44
N LYS A 62 -27.81 2.05 17.80
CA LYS A 62 -27.88 3.51 17.96
C LYS A 62 -29.24 4.07 17.59
N ASP A 63 -29.87 3.51 16.57
CA ASP A 63 -31.18 3.91 16.08
C ASP A 63 -32.33 3.29 16.90
N GLY A 64 -32.02 2.49 17.94
CA GLY A 64 -33.02 1.84 18.81
C GLY A 64 -33.78 0.71 18.16
N LEU A 65 -33.34 0.19 17.03
CA LEU A 65 -34.00 -0.92 16.29
C LEU A 65 -33.77 -2.29 16.93
N ILE A 66 -32.65 -2.43 17.63
CA ILE A 66 -32.27 -3.64 18.40
C ILE A 66 -31.58 -3.22 19.69
N VAL A 67 -31.64 -4.08 20.70
CA VAL A 67 -31.04 -3.83 22.01
C VAL A 67 -29.71 -4.59 22.18
N THR A 68 -29.60 -5.76 21.58
CA THR A 68 -28.47 -6.68 21.80
C THR A 68 -27.57 -6.73 20.57
N ASP A 69 -26.26 -6.61 20.78
CA ASP A 69 -25.26 -6.79 19.73
C ASP A 69 -24.92 -8.29 19.58
N PRO A 70 -25.26 -8.94 18.45
CA PRO A 70 -24.92 -10.34 18.21
C PRO A 70 -23.40 -10.59 18.09
N PHE A 71 -22.62 -9.53 17.88
CA PHE A 71 -21.15 -9.59 17.83
C PHE A 71 -20.48 -9.46 19.20
N SER A 72 -21.23 -9.24 20.30
CA SER A 72 -20.66 -9.02 21.65
C SER A 72 -19.71 -10.14 22.10
N SER A 73 -19.95 -11.38 21.69
CA SER A 73 -19.11 -12.55 21.97
C SER A 73 -18.35 -13.06 20.72
N TYR A 74 -18.36 -12.28 19.62
CA TYR A 74 -17.74 -12.68 18.36
C TYR A 74 -16.41 -11.93 18.13
N ASP A 75 -15.31 -12.67 18.01
CA ASP A 75 -13.98 -12.10 17.88
C ASP A 75 -13.63 -11.80 16.41
N ILE A 76 -13.52 -10.52 16.08
CA ILE A 76 -13.20 -10.04 14.73
C ILE A 76 -11.73 -9.62 14.69
N LYS A 77 -10.82 -10.54 14.34
CA LYS A 77 -9.38 -10.25 14.25
C LYS A 77 -8.87 -10.38 12.82
N LEU A 78 -8.18 -9.34 12.35
CA LEU A 78 -7.42 -9.39 11.10
C LEU A 78 -6.06 -10.03 11.35
N GLU A 79 -5.67 -10.95 10.49
CA GLU A 79 -4.32 -11.49 10.46
C GLU A 79 -3.36 -10.52 9.80
N PRO A 80 -2.17 -10.30 10.37
CA PRO A 80 -1.14 -9.48 9.74
C PRO A 80 -0.72 -10.12 8.40
N VAL A 81 -0.72 -9.34 7.34
CA VAL A 81 -0.22 -9.78 6.03
C VAL A 81 1.13 -9.15 5.79
N ASP A 82 2.17 -9.98 5.74
CA ASP A 82 3.46 -9.54 5.23
C ASP A 82 3.41 -9.47 3.70
N ARG A 83 3.59 -8.28 3.17
CA ARG A 83 3.59 -8.03 1.72
C ARG A 83 4.99 -8.01 1.14
N GLY A 84 6.01 -8.11 1.99
CA GLY A 84 7.40 -8.00 1.60
C GLY A 84 7.78 -6.60 1.06
N TYR A 85 8.99 -6.52 0.57
CA TYR A 85 9.59 -5.37 -0.11
C TYR A 85 10.72 -5.90 -1.02
N LEU A 86 11.17 -5.10 -1.97
CA LEU A 86 12.35 -5.45 -2.77
C LEU A 86 13.63 -5.08 -2.01
N THR A 87 14.60 -5.99 -2.03
CA THR A 87 15.97 -5.66 -1.63
C THR A 87 16.59 -4.69 -2.63
N MET A 88 17.70 -4.06 -2.27
CA MET A 88 18.42 -3.17 -3.18
C MET A 88 18.91 -3.93 -4.44
N SER A 89 19.36 -5.16 -4.28
CA SER A 89 19.79 -6.02 -5.39
C SER A 89 18.65 -6.34 -6.36
N GLU A 90 17.47 -6.74 -5.84
CA GLU A 90 16.28 -6.99 -6.66
C GLU A 90 15.83 -5.72 -7.42
N LEU A 91 15.84 -4.57 -6.72
CA LEU A 91 15.49 -3.29 -7.34
C LEU A 91 16.49 -2.92 -8.45
N GLN A 92 17.78 -3.09 -8.23
CA GLN A 92 18.81 -2.86 -9.25
C GLN A 92 18.64 -3.80 -10.45
N THR A 93 18.30 -5.07 -10.22
CA THR A 93 18.00 -6.03 -11.30
C THR A 93 16.86 -5.52 -12.19
N ILE A 94 15.78 -5.03 -11.59
CA ILE A 94 14.65 -4.43 -12.32
C ILE A 94 15.11 -3.18 -13.10
N MET A 95 15.87 -2.29 -12.46
CA MET A 95 16.34 -1.04 -13.07
C MET A 95 17.23 -1.28 -14.28
N ASN A 96 18.14 -2.26 -14.19
CA ASN A 96 19.14 -2.55 -15.21
C ASN A 96 18.59 -3.44 -16.35
N ARG A 97 17.44 -4.08 -16.16
CA ARG A 97 16.85 -4.96 -17.16
C ARG A 97 16.41 -4.16 -18.39
N LYS A 98 16.95 -4.54 -19.55
CA LYS A 98 16.49 -4.02 -20.84
C LYS A 98 15.33 -4.90 -21.34
N PHE A 99 14.23 -4.26 -21.69
CA PHE A 99 13.07 -4.92 -22.30
C PHE A 99 12.99 -4.56 -23.77
N SER A 100 12.70 -5.53 -24.62
CA SER A 100 12.44 -5.33 -26.05
C SER A 100 11.09 -4.61 -26.29
N CYS A 101 10.22 -4.61 -25.29
CA CYS A 101 8.89 -4.05 -25.36
C CYS A 101 8.80 -2.73 -24.57
N GLU A 102 8.42 -1.66 -25.27
CA GLU A 102 8.31 -0.32 -24.68
C GLU A 102 7.31 -0.25 -23.50
N ARG A 103 6.20 -1.01 -23.57
CA ARG A 103 5.21 -1.06 -22.49
C ARG A 103 5.81 -1.53 -21.15
N LEU A 104 6.72 -2.52 -21.18
CA LEU A 104 7.38 -3.00 -19.96
C LEU A 104 8.40 -2.00 -19.45
N THR A 105 9.09 -1.31 -20.34
CA THR A 105 9.99 -0.21 -19.98
C THR A 105 9.23 0.91 -19.27
N HIS A 106 8.08 1.32 -19.79
CA HIS A 106 7.25 2.35 -19.14
C HIS A 106 6.76 1.91 -17.76
N VAL A 107 6.26 0.67 -17.64
CA VAL A 107 5.78 0.14 -16.35
C VAL A 107 6.90 0.03 -15.34
N ARG A 108 8.10 -0.45 -15.77
CA ARG A 108 9.30 -0.50 -14.93
C ARG A 108 9.65 0.90 -14.41
N ASP A 109 9.76 1.88 -15.28
CA ASP A 109 10.17 3.24 -14.92
C ASP A 109 9.20 3.86 -13.91
N ILE A 110 7.89 3.72 -14.13
CA ILE A 110 6.86 4.24 -13.21
C ILE A 110 6.91 3.50 -11.86
N PHE A 111 7.15 2.19 -11.88
CA PHE A 111 7.31 1.41 -10.66
C PHE A 111 8.56 1.82 -9.88
N VAL A 112 9.70 1.96 -10.56
CA VAL A 112 10.96 2.45 -9.99
C VAL A 112 10.78 3.87 -9.44
N PHE A 113 10.13 4.76 -10.18
CA PHE A 113 9.79 6.10 -9.69
C PHE A 113 9.05 6.03 -8.34
N SER A 114 8.05 5.15 -8.24
CA SER A 114 7.31 4.95 -6.98
C SER A 114 8.14 4.27 -5.90
N CYS A 115 9.13 3.43 -6.24
CA CYS A 115 10.09 2.88 -5.28
C CYS A 115 10.97 3.96 -4.64
N PHE A 116 11.28 5.05 -5.35
CA PHE A 116 12.12 6.14 -4.86
C PHE A 116 11.33 7.35 -4.32
N THR A 117 10.03 7.39 -4.49
CA THR A 117 9.18 8.50 -4.01
C THR A 117 8.13 8.07 -2.98
N GLY A 118 7.83 6.77 -2.90
CA GLY A 118 6.78 6.25 -2.04
C GLY A 118 5.36 6.64 -2.47
N LEU A 119 5.16 7.26 -3.62
CA LEU A 119 3.83 7.63 -4.11
C LEU A 119 2.97 6.37 -4.33
N ALA A 120 1.72 6.45 -3.91
CA ALA A 120 0.73 5.43 -4.24
C ALA A 120 0.34 5.53 -5.72
N TYR A 121 -0.19 4.44 -6.29
CA TYR A 121 -0.61 4.39 -7.69
C TYR A 121 -1.45 5.59 -8.13
N ILE A 122 -2.45 5.97 -7.33
CA ILE A 122 -3.36 7.06 -7.68
C ILE A 122 -2.66 8.42 -7.67
N ASP A 123 -1.70 8.60 -6.77
CA ASP A 123 -0.95 9.84 -6.60
C ASP A 123 0.09 9.97 -7.72
N ALA A 124 0.83 8.89 -8.05
CA ALA A 124 1.73 8.85 -9.19
C ALA A 124 0.99 9.08 -10.53
N LYS A 125 -0.21 8.50 -10.68
CA LYS A 125 -1.04 8.66 -11.89
C LYS A 125 -1.54 10.10 -12.08
N LYS A 126 -1.76 10.83 -11.00
CA LYS A 126 -2.30 12.19 -11.03
C LYS A 126 -1.23 13.28 -10.94
N LEU A 127 0.03 12.90 -10.72
CA LEU A 127 1.13 13.83 -10.52
C LEU A 127 1.25 14.83 -11.67
N LYS A 128 1.26 16.12 -11.35
CA LYS A 128 1.32 17.23 -12.30
C LYS A 128 2.64 17.99 -12.21
N LYS A 129 2.95 18.78 -13.24
CA LYS A 129 4.15 19.59 -13.30
C LYS A 129 4.21 20.64 -12.17
N GLU A 130 3.07 21.23 -11.81
CA GLU A 130 2.96 22.24 -10.76
C GLU A 130 3.25 21.68 -9.35
N GLU A 131 3.20 20.35 -9.20
CA GLU A 131 3.52 19.66 -7.95
C GLU A 131 5.02 19.35 -7.80
N ILE A 132 5.83 19.62 -8.85
CA ILE A 132 7.28 19.58 -8.78
C ILE A 132 7.78 21.02 -8.54
N GLN A 133 8.29 21.27 -7.33
CA GLN A 133 8.67 22.59 -6.88
C GLN A 133 10.12 22.59 -6.41
N GLU A 134 10.90 23.58 -6.83
CA GLU A 134 12.21 23.83 -6.24
C GLU A 134 12.06 24.38 -4.83
N ARG A 135 12.87 23.87 -3.90
CA ARG A 135 12.85 24.26 -2.49
C ARG A 135 14.14 24.97 -2.09
N PHE A 136 14.21 25.37 -0.85
CA PHE A 136 15.31 26.13 -0.24
C PHE A 136 16.70 25.45 -0.37
N ASP A 137 16.73 24.15 -0.62
CA ASP A 137 17.95 23.35 -0.85
C ASP A 137 18.39 23.30 -2.33
N GLY A 138 17.69 24.04 -3.22
CA GLY A 138 17.94 24.05 -4.66
C GLY A 138 17.58 22.75 -5.38
N ARG A 139 16.94 21.79 -4.69
CA ARG A 139 16.51 20.52 -5.28
C ARG A 139 15.01 20.53 -5.59
N PRO A 140 14.58 19.82 -6.63
CA PRO A 140 13.16 19.61 -6.89
C PRO A 140 12.53 18.69 -5.83
N TRP A 141 11.33 19.07 -5.39
CA TRP A 141 10.51 18.32 -4.47
C TRP A 141 9.13 18.03 -5.08
N ILE A 142 8.56 16.88 -4.77
CA ILE A 142 7.13 16.65 -4.96
C ILE A 142 6.40 17.28 -3.77
N VAL A 143 5.45 18.20 -4.08
CA VAL A 143 4.59 18.85 -3.09
C VAL A 143 3.16 18.60 -3.53
N THR A 144 2.50 17.65 -2.89
CA THR A 144 1.16 17.20 -3.28
C THR A 144 0.32 16.83 -2.08
N LYS A 145 -0.96 16.52 -2.32
CA LYS A 145 -1.87 15.95 -1.31
C LYS A 145 -2.16 14.50 -1.63
N ARG A 146 -2.08 13.65 -0.62
CA ARG A 146 -2.40 12.25 -0.77
C ARG A 146 -3.88 12.05 -1.12
N GLY A 147 -4.18 11.41 -2.24
CA GLY A 147 -5.55 11.23 -2.73
C GLY A 147 -6.49 10.46 -1.79
N LYS A 148 -5.95 9.58 -0.92
CA LYS A 148 -6.76 8.79 0.03
C LYS A 148 -7.11 9.53 1.33
N THR A 149 -6.22 10.39 1.82
CA THR A 149 -6.31 10.98 3.17
C THR A 149 -6.36 12.50 3.16
N GLY A 150 -6.10 13.15 2.01
CA GLY A 150 -5.96 14.60 1.91
C GLY A 150 -4.72 15.18 2.61
N THR A 151 -3.85 14.33 3.16
CA THR A 151 -2.65 14.73 3.90
C THR A 151 -1.62 15.33 2.95
N ASP A 152 -1.00 16.44 3.35
CA ASP A 152 0.11 17.05 2.62
C ASP A 152 1.32 16.11 2.60
N VAL A 153 1.91 15.96 1.43
CA VAL A 153 3.07 15.11 1.18
C VAL A 153 4.17 15.96 0.53
N LYS A 154 5.37 15.89 1.10
CA LYS A 154 6.56 16.59 0.61
C LYS A 154 7.70 15.58 0.51
N ILE A 155 8.19 15.35 -0.70
CA ILE A 155 9.20 14.32 -0.98
C ILE A 155 10.34 14.96 -1.77
N PRO A 156 11.57 15.02 -1.23
CA PRO A 156 12.74 15.43 -2.02
C PRO A 156 13.00 14.41 -3.13
N LEU A 157 13.25 14.88 -4.34
CA LEU A 157 13.55 14.01 -5.47
C LEU A 157 15.04 13.66 -5.48
N LEU A 158 15.32 12.36 -5.48
CA LEU A 158 16.63 11.79 -5.71
C LEU A 158 16.92 11.74 -7.22
N ASP A 159 18.15 11.43 -7.60
CA ASP A 159 18.60 11.45 -9.01
C ASP A 159 17.80 10.47 -9.89
N VAL A 160 17.46 9.28 -9.38
CA VAL A 160 16.70 8.27 -10.14
C VAL A 160 15.31 8.76 -10.55
N PRO A 161 14.44 9.26 -9.65
CA PRO A 161 13.16 9.82 -10.07
C PRO A 161 13.31 11.07 -10.94
N LEU A 162 14.35 11.90 -10.78
CA LEU A 162 14.62 13.03 -11.66
C LEU A 162 14.93 12.58 -13.08
N ALA A 163 15.80 11.58 -13.26
CA ALA A 163 16.12 11.01 -14.57
C ALA A 163 14.86 10.41 -15.26
N ILE A 164 13.96 9.79 -14.48
CA ILE A 164 12.71 9.29 -15.03
C ILE A 164 11.78 10.43 -15.46
N LEU A 165 11.65 11.49 -14.67
CA LEU A 165 10.83 12.65 -15.05
C LEU A 165 11.37 13.32 -16.32
N GLU A 166 12.68 13.49 -16.45
CA GLU A 166 13.32 14.06 -17.64
C GLU A 166 13.06 13.19 -18.88
N LYS A 167 13.15 11.86 -18.74
CA LYS A 167 12.83 10.92 -19.84
C LYS A 167 11.41 11.11 -20.39
N TYR A 168 10.42 11.40 -19.54
CA TYR A 168 9.02 11.57 -19.93
C TYR A 168 8.59 13.01 -20.16
N LYS A 169 9.48 13.99 -20.03
CA LYS A 169 9.20 15.42 -20.17
C LYS A 169 8.59 15.77 -21.52
N HIS A 170 9.14 15.28 -22.61
CA HIS A 170 8.64 15.56 -23.96
C HIS A 170 7.27 14.93 -24.24
N THR A 171 6.96 13.80 -23.60
CA THR A 171 5.63 13.20 -23.69
C THR A 171 4.57 14.05 -22.99
N ALA A 172 4.97 14.78 -21.94
CA ALA A 172 4.10 15.70 -21.19
C ALA A 172 3.98 17.07 -21.88
N GLU A 173 5.04 17.58 -22.52
CA GLU A 173 5.09 18.90 -23.18
C GLU A 173 4.24 18.99 -24.45
N SER A 174 4.04 17.88 -25.18
CA SER A 174 3.12 17.81 -26.33
C SER A 174 1.65 17.92 -25.94
N SER A 175 1.34 18.13 -24.67
CA SER A 175 0.00 18.13 -24.10
C SER A 175 -0.25 19.37 -23.25
N LYS A 176 -1.43 20.00 -23.41
CA LYS A 176 -1.90 21.16 -22.61
C LYS A 176 -1.66 20.94 -21.11
N SER A 177 -1.35 22.01 -20.38
CA SER A 177 -0.83 22.08 -18.99
C SER A 177 -1.57 21.32 -17.85
N SER A 178 -2.58 20.53 -18.16
CA SER A 178 -3.36 19.79 -17.17
C SER A 178 -3.14 18.27 -17.18
N LYS A 179 -2.22 17.76 -18.00
CA LYS A 179 -1.99 16.31 -18.11
C LYS A 179 -0.99 15.80 -17.06
N PRO A 180 -1.14 14.50 -16.65
CA PRO A 180 -0.18 13.86 -15.75
C PRO A 180 1.23 13.81 -16.34
N LEU A 181 2.25 13.94 -15.47
CA LEU A 181 3.66 13.89 -15.86
C LEU A 181 4.11 12.52 -16.36
N LEU A 182 3.50 11.45 -15.86
CA LEU A 182 3.90 10.08 -16.15
C LEU A 182 2.78 9.34 -16.90
N PRO A 183 3.10 8.50 -17.90
CA PRO A 183 2.12 7.73 -18.67
C PRO A 183 1.63 6.49 -17.90
N VAL A 184 0.97 6.69 -16.74
CA VAL A 184 0.53 5.62 -15.85
C VAL A 184 -0.70 4.92 -16.41
N LEU A 185 -0.57 3.63 -16.71
CA LEU A 185 -1.66 2.75 -17.16
C LEU A 185 -2.71 2.53 -16.05
N SER A 186 -3.78 1.78 -16.35
CA SER A 186 -4.72 1.34 -15.31
C SER A 186 -4.02 0.47 -14.27
N ASN A 187 -4.46 0.50 -13.00
CA ASN A 187 -3.84 -0.28 -11.94
C ASN A 187 -3.79 -1.79 -12.25
N GLN A 188 -4.83 -2.29 -12.90
CA GLN A 188 -4.89 -3.69 -13.31
C GLN A 188 -3.80 -4.01 -14.33
N LYS A 189 -3.61 -3.17 -15.37
CA LYS A 189 -2.55 -3.35 -16.38
C LYS A 189 -1.16 -3.17 -15.76
N MET A 190 -0.97 -2.17 -14.88
CA MET A 190 0.30 -2.00 -14.16
C MET A 190 0.69 -3.27 -13.42
N ASN A 191 -0.23 -3.84 -12.61
CA ASN A 191 0.05 -5.05 -11.85
C ASN A 191 0.26 -6.29 -12.73
N ALA A 192 -0.46 -6.43 -13.85
CA ALA A 192 -0.25 -7.52 -14.79
C ALA A 192 1.16 -7.47 -15.40
N TYR A 193 1.60 -6.30 -15.86
CA TYR A 193 2.94 -6.13 -16.42
C TYR A 193 4.06 -6.17 -15.37
N LEU A 194 3.80 -5.75 -14.14
CA LEU A 194 4.75 -5.93 -13.03
C LEU A 194 5.00 -7.40 -12.73
N LYS A 195 3.98 -8.25 -12.83
CA LYS A 195 4.17 -9.69 -12.71
C LYS A 195 5.07 -10.23 -13.83
N GLU A 196 4.82 -9.84 -15.09
CA GLU A 196 5.68 -10.19 -16.24
C GLU A 196 7.13 -9.70 -16.03
N ILE A 197 7.33 -8.49 -15.50
CA ILE A 197 8.66 -7.96 -15.15
C ILE A 197 9.32 -8.81 -14.05
N GLY A 198 8.58 -9.22 -13.02
CA GLY A 198 9.08 -10.10 -11.97
C GLY A 198 9.59 -11.41 -12.51
N ASP A 199 8.78 -12.07 -13.34
CA ASP A 199 9.13 -13.33 -13.98
C ASP A 199 10.39 -13.18 -14.85
N LEU A 200 10.48 -12.12 -15.67
CA LEU A 200 11.64 -11.83 -16.51
C LEU A 200 12.92 -11.48 -15.73
N CYS A 201 12.77 -10.96 -14.52
CA CYS A 201 13.89 -10.61 -13.64
C CYS A 201 14.27 -11.73 -12.66
N GLY A 202 13.55 -12.85 -12.65
CA GLY A 202 13.77 -13.95 -11.70
C GLY A 202 13.42 -13.58 -10.26
N ILE A 203 12.44 -12.71 -10.05
CA ILE A 203 12.01 -12.27 -8.73
C ILE A 203 10.77 -13.04 -8.33
N GLU A 204 10.89 -13.91 -7.32
CA GLU A 204 9.78 -14.75 -6.84
C GLU A 204 8.69 -13.97 -6.11
N LYS A 205 9.00 -12.75 -5.63
CA LYS A 205 8.05 -11.90 -4.94
C LYS A 205 6.95 -11.42 -5.89
N ASN A 206 5.71 -11.39 -5.39
CA ASN A 206 4.59 -10.87 -6.17
C ASN A 206 4.71 -9.36 -6.36
N LEU A 207 5.23 -8.94 -7.52
CA LEU A 207 5.37 -7.52 -7.86
C LEU A 207 3.99 -6.89 -8.08
N THR A 208 3.62 -6.02 -7.17
CA THR A 208 2.44 -5.15 -7.29
C THR A 208 2.84 -3.69 -7.16
N PHE A 209 2.05 -2.78 -7.70
CA PHE A 209 2.37 -1.36 -7.56
C PHE A 209 2.51 -0.92 -6.10
N HIS A 210 1.77 -1.55 -5.19
CA HIS A 210 1.85 -1.26 -3.77
C HIS A 210 3.20 -1.67 -3.15
N LEU A 211 3.86 -2.69 -3.71
CA LEU A 211 5.19 -3.13 -3.27
C LEU A 211 6.24 -2.02 -3.42
N ALA A 212 6.11 -1.14 -4.43
CA ALA A 212 6.99 0.01 -4.58
C ALA A 212 7.01 0.90 -3.32
N ARG A 213 5.84 1.14 -2.75
CA ARG A 213 5.72 1.95 -1.53
C ARG A 213 6.32 1.27 -0.30
N HIS A 214 6.20 -0.06 -0.19
CA HIS A 214 6.90 -0.85 0.82
C HIS A 214 8.42 -0.78 0.63
N THR A 215 8.89 -0.90 -0.61
CA THR A 215 10.31 -0.78 -0.97
C THR A 215 10.87 0.60 -0.64
N PHE A 216 10.12 1.67 -0.93
CA PHE A 216 10.50 3.02 -0.52
C PHE A 216 10.67 3.12 1.00
N ALA A 217 9.64 2.72 1.75
CA ALA A 217 9.66 2.82 3.19
C ALA A 217 10.81 2.03 3.83
N THR A 218 11.07 0.83 3.30
CA THR A 218 12.06 -0.08 3.87
C THR A 218 13.44 0.12 3.26
N THR A 219 13.59 -0.26 2.00
CA THR A 219 14.90 -0.38 1.32
C THR A 219 15.53 0.98 1.04
N ILE A 220 14.71 1.96 0.60
CA ILE A 220 15.25 3.27 0.23
C ILE A 220 15.41 4.17 1.45
N THR A 221 14.55 4.08 2.46
CA THR A 221 14.56 5.05 3.56
C THR A 221 15.00 4.46 4.90
N LEU A 222 14.22 3.57 5.52
CA LEU A 222 14.50 3.09 6.87
C LEU A 222 15.85 2.35 6.98
N THR A 223 16.20 1.51 6.01
CA THR A 223 17.49 0.79 5.99
C THR A 223 18.67 1.75 5.85
N ASN A 224 18.48 2.91 5.21
CA ASN A 224 19.48 3.96 5.05
C ASN A 224 19.42 5.02 6.17
N GLY A 225 18.82 4.74 7.29
CA GLY A 225 18.87 5.59 8.48
C GLY A 225 17.87 6.75 8.51
N VAL A 226 16.96 6.86 7.52
CA VAL A 226 15.92 7.91 7.57
C VAL A 226 14.97 7.62 8.74
N PRO A 227 14.71 8.60 9.63
CA PRO A 227 13.82 8.41 10.77
C PRO A 227 12.40 8.02 10.35
N MET A 228 11.74 7.16 11.15
CA MET A 228 10.39 6.66 10.85
C MET A 228 9.36 7.79 10.74
N GLU A 229 9.50 8.84 11.54
CA GLU A 229 8.64 10.03 11.52
C GLU A 229 8.75 10.77 10.19
N THR A 230 9.96 10.87 9.64
CA THR A 230 10.22 11.47 8.33
C THR A 230 9.60 10.62 7.22
N VAL A 231 9.80 9.30 7.27
CA VAL A 231 9.19 8.35 6.33
C VAL A 231 7.67 8.43 6.40
N SER A 232 7.09 8.50 7.60
CA SER A 232 5.65 8.63 7.82
C SER A 232 5.08 9.89 7.16
N LYS A 233 5.77 11.03 7.29
CA LYS A 233 5.40 12.31 6.64
C LYS A 233 5.48 12.21 5.12
N MET A 234 6.58 11.66 4.57
CA MET A 234 6.74 11.48 3.12
C MET A 234 5.69 10.54 2.54
N LEU A 235 5.28 9.52 3.31
CA LEU A 235 4.20 8.61 2.92
C LEU A 235 2.79 9.22 3.11
N GLY A 236 2.64 10.35 3.76
CA GLY A 236 1.34 10.96 4.08
C GLY A 236 0.47 10.07 4.98
N HIS A 237 1.08 9.40 5.96
CA HIS A 237 0.34 8.65 6.97
C HIS A 237 -0.19 9.60 8.06
N THR A 238 -1.43 9.42 8.44
CA THR A 238 -2.07 10.22 9.51
C THR A 238 -1.62 9.79 10.91
N THR A 239 -1.14 8.55 11.06
CA THR A 239 -0.64 8.01 12.31
C THR A 239 0.68 7.27 12.09
N LEU A 240 1.60 7.38 13.04
CA LEU A 240 2.88 6.67 13.01
C LEU A 240 2.71 5.14 13.04
N LYS A 241 1.64 4.67 13.70
CA LYS A 241 1.28 3.22 13.76
C LYS A 241 1.17 2.60 12.37
N THR A 242 0.70 3.37 11.37
CA THR A 242 0.63 2.89 9.97
C THR A 242 2.03 2.67 9.37
N THR A 243 3.05 3.41 9.83
CA THR A 243 4.44 3.27 9.36
C THR A 243 5.17 2.16 10.12
N GLN A 244 4.75 1.84 11.36
CA GLN A 244 5.35 0.79 12.18
C GLN A 244 5.26 -0.61 11.56
N ILE A 245 4.37 -0.84 10.58
CA ILE A 245 4.35 -2.09 9.81
C ILE A 245 5.69 -2.36 9.11
N TYR A 246 6.46 -1.31 8.78
CA TYR A 246 7.78 -1.40 8.17
C TYR A 246 8.90 -1.60 9.20
N ALA A 247 8.61 -1.38 10.48
CA ALA A 247 9.59 -1.51 11.57
C ALA A 247 10.07 -2.95 11.80
N ARG A 248 9.37 -3.96 11.28
CA ARG A 248 9.77 -5.37 11.36
C ARG A 248 11.10 -5.68 10.65
N VAL A 249 11.57 -4.79 9.78
CA VAL A 249 12.87 -4.87 9.08
C VAL A 249 14.05 -4.48 9.98
N ILE A 250 13.78 -4.15 11.24
CA ILE A 250 14.70 -3.48 12.17
C ILE A 250 15.87 -4.37 12.61
N ASN A 251 15.85 -5.69 12.45
CA ASN A 251 16.96 -6.52 12.92
C ASN A 251 18.30 -6.15 12.26
N GLU A 252 18.31 -5.89 10.97
CA GLU A 252 19.53 -5.46 10.27
C GLU A 252 19.90 -4.01 10.63
N LYS A 253 18.92 -3.13 10.74
CA LYS A 253 19.13 -1.75 11.20
C LYS A 253 19.61 -1.73 12.65
N THR A 254 18.98 -2.48 13.57
CA THR A 254 19.41 -2.59 14.97
C THR A 254 20.87 -3.04 15.06
N ARG A 255 21.25 -4.04 14.25
CA ARG A 255 22.65 -4.49 14.19
C ARG A 255 23.58 -3.37 13.71
N ASN A 256 23.21 -2.65 12.67
CA ASN A 256 24.03 -1.56 12.11
C ASN A 256 24.08 -0.36 13.06
N ASP A 257 22.97 0.02 13.67
CA ASP A 257 22.91 1.10 14.67
C ASP A 257 23.75 0.75 15.90
N MET A 258 23.70 -0.49 16.38
CA MET A 258 24.52 -0.95 17.50
C MET A 258 26.00 -1.07 17.15
N ALA A 259 26.34 -1.47 15.92
CA ALA A 259 27.72 -1.45 15.43
C ALA A 259 28.28 -0.03 15.35
N ALA A 260 27.50 0.92 14.85
CA ALA A 260 27.85 2.33 14.80
C ALA A 260 28.01 2.93 16.21
N LEU A 261 27.14 2.55 17.14
CA LEU A 261 27.24 2.95 18.55
C LEU A 261 28.48 2.36 19.20
N ALA A 262 28.76 1.08 18.99
CA ALA A 262 29.95 0.41 19.52
C ALA A 262 31.24 1.08 19.02
N SER A 263 31.28 1.48 17.73
CA SER A 263 32.42 2.24 17.18
C SER A 263 32.62 3.58 17.90
N LYS A 264 31.53 4.31 18.16
CA LYS A 264 31.58 5.60 18.89
C LYS A 264 31.97 5.43 20.36
N LEU A 265 31.51 4.37 21.02
CA LEU A 265 31.81 4.08 22.43
C LEU A 265 33.19 3.44 22.62
N GLY A 266 33.74 2.76 21.60
CA GLY A 266 35.08 2.17 21.63
C GLY A 266 36.20 3.22 21.78
N GLU A 267 35.91 4.49 21.58
CA GLU A 267 36.81 5.62 21.87
C GLU A 267 36.80 6.00 23.38
N ILE A 268 35.86 5.46 24.17
CA ILE A 268 35.75 5.69 25.60
C ILE A 268 36.59 4.60 26.30
N LYS A 269 37.88 4.88 26.57
CA LYS A 269 38.72 4.02 27.44
C LYS A 269 38.25 4.18 28.88
N MET A 270 37.94 3.04 29.54
CA MET A 270 37.78 2.96 30.99
C MET A 270 39.13 3.13 31.70
#